data_9df32b0d03a27fffe66b24b41e27e14c
#
_entry.id   9df32b0d03a27fffe66b24b41e27e14c
#
_cell.length_a   1.000
_cell.length_b   1.000
_cell.length_c   1.000
_cell.angle_alpha   90.00
_cell.angle_beta   90.00
_cell.angle_gamma   90.00
#
_symmetry.space_group_name_H-M   'P 1'
#
loop_
_entity.id
_entity.type
_entity.pdbx_description
1 polymer ?
#
loop_
_entity_poly.entity_id
_entity_poly.type
_entity_poly.pdbx_seq_one_letter_code
_entity_poly.pdbx_strand_id
1 'polypeptide(L)'
;MLSISRRTTPFVLLLLSAAAAAQTPTTPPSQEAPKPADDTLRVFFKDGVRFETGDKRYKLKIGGRINYDMAFFDPDDDTKAVVETGTTRIEDGSEFRRARLEFSGEVGDRVEWASNFDFAGGTTNFRGVYVGMKDLPYGNLRAGQFKEPYGLEQITSANYIPFMERSLMNAFVPAYNAGVMVFDQMASERMTWSAGVFRNASDNGEVSKGDGEWAVTARVTGLPVYADEGRDYVHLGLSVSQRNPTDDTQTFSSKPEANLAPAYVSTTVPADDVSLVGAELGWVNGPLTVSGEYTLAMVDGPSGSTSDPDFNGYYVQACYVLTGESRAYSKTTGAFGAVRPAENALGKEGGHGAWEVGARYSAIDLRDDGIDSGELHDATLGLNWYLNPNTRVMMNYVLADLDPTDPAADGETNILELRVQFNY
;
A
#
# COMPACT_ATOMS: atom_id res chain seq x y z
N MET A 1 -45.59 20.58 11.37
CA MET A 1 -44.57 21.59 11.14
C MET A 1 -43.69 21.60 12.37
N LEU A 2 -42.63 20.85 12.37
CA LEU A 2 -41.52 20.97 13.34
C LEU A 2 -40.25 20.72 12.52
N SER A 3 -39.55 21.83 12.26
CA SER A 3 -38.25 21.89 11.58
C SER A 3 -37.20 21.36 12.55
N ILE A 4 -36.61 20.22 12.24
CA ILE A 4 -35.40 19.75 12.93
C ILE A 4 -34.20 20.25 12.13
N SER A 5 -33.58 21.30 12.69
CA SER A 5 -32.30 21.86 12.24
C SER A 5 -31.23 20.79 12.36
N ARG A 6 -30.66 20.36 11.23
CA ARG A 6 -29.43 19.55 11.20
C ARG A 6 -28.29 20.38 11.79
N ARG A 7 -27.73 19.89 12.86
CA ARG A 7 -26.54 20.47 13.50
C ARG A 7 -25.32 20.13 12.66
N THR A 8 -24.78 21.14 12.00
CA THR A 8 -23.39 21.10 11.55
C THR A 8 -22.49 20.81 12.74
N THR A 9 -21.87 19.66 12.75
CA THR A 9 -20.83 19.30 13.73
C THR A 9 -19.62 20.17 13.45
N PRO A 10 -19.19 21.05 14.35
CA PRO A 10 -18.00 21.84 14.12
C PRO A 10 -16.79 20.91 14.23
N PHE A 11 -15.98 20.88 13.19
CA PHE A 11 -14.65 20.32 13.21
C PHE A 11 -13.87 21.00 14.36
N VAL A 12 -13.65 20.30 15.44
CA VAL A 12 -12.80 20.77 16.55
C VAL A 12 -11.36 20.68 16.09
N LEU A 13 -10.88 21.76 15.51
CA LEU A 13 -9.45 21.99 15.32
C LEU A 13 -8.84 22.16 16.71
N LEU A 14 -8.26 21.09 17.26
CA LEU A 14 -7.50 21.16 18.51
C LEU A 14 -6.18 21.88 18.21
N LEU A 15 -6.21 23.22 18.24
CA LEU A 15 -5.02 24.05 18.34
C LEU A 15 -4.43 23.82 19.73
N LEU A 16 -3.36 23.03 19.82
CA LEU A 16 -2.50 22.98 20.99
C LEU A 16 -1.86 24.35 21.19
N SER A 17 -2.48 25.16 22.04
CA SER A 17 -1.87 26.37 22.55
C SER A 17 -0.72 26.00 23.50
N ALA A 18 0.52 26.07 23.00
CA ALA A 18 1.69 26.00 23.86
C ALA A 18 1.72 27.23 24.77
N ALA A 19 1.47 27.01 26.05
CA ALA A 19 1.70 28.01 27.07
C ALA A 19 3.21 28.30 27.14
N ALA A 20 3.61 29.47 26.68
CA ALA A 20 4.97 29.98 26.87
C ALA A 20 5.18 30.27 28.34
N ALA A 21 5.77 29.36 29.09
CA ALA A 21 6.34 29.66 30.39
C ALA A 21 7.62 30.49 30.18
N ALA A 22 7.64 31.71 30.74
CA ALA A 22 8.81 32.55 30.71
C ALA A 22 9.98 31.87 31.46
N GLN A 23 10.95 31.40 30.71
CA GLN A 23 12.20 30.86 31.24
C GLN A 23 13.19 32.00 31.40
N THR A 24 13.75 32.15 32.61
CA THR A 24 14.87 33.00 32.91
C THR A 24 16.04 32.72 31.94
N PRO A 25 16.76 33.72 31.44
CA PRO A 25 17.86 33.52 30.51
C PRO A 25 19.01 32.83 31.22
N THR A 26 19.12 31.51 30.97
CA THR A 26 20.34 30.77 31.25
C THR A 26 21.31 31.00 30.10
N THR A 27 22.56 31.35 30.41
CA THR A 27 23.65 31.49 29.44
C THR A 27 23.69 30.23 28.57
N PRO A 28 23.60 30.33 27.23
CA PRO A 28 23.64 29.17 26.40
C PRO A 28 24.98 28.44 26.60
N PRO A 29 24.99 27.11 26.70
CA PRO A 29 26.22 26.34 26.70
C PRO A 29 27.01 26.72 25.45
N SER A 30 28.33 26.89 25.61
CA SER A 30 29.24 27.19 24.49
C SER A 30 28.99 26.13 23.39
N GLN A 31 28.47 26.57 22.24
CA GLN A 31 28.38 25.70 21.08
C GLN A 31 29.81 25.29 20.70
N GLU A 32 30.13 24.03 20.93
CA GLU A 32 31.34 23.42 20.36
C GLU A 32 31.32 23.68 18.85
N ALA A 33 32.43 24.20 18.32
CA ALA A 33 32.51 24.46 16.87
C ALA A 33 32.17 23.18 16.11
N PRO A 34 31.33 23.26 15.06
CA PRO A 34 30.94 22.07 14.30
C PRO A 34 32.21 21.34 13.84
N LYS A 35 32.25 20.04 14.13
CA LYS A 35 33.36 19.17 13.68
C LYS A 35 33.49 19.32 12.16
N PRO A 36 34.71 19.46 11.60
CA PRO A 36 34.90 19.58 10.17
C PRO A 36 34.16 18.42 9.46
N ALA A 37 33.43 18.74 8.40
CA ALA A 37 32.74 17.75 7.59
C ALA A 37 33.77 16.78 6.99
N ASP A 38 33.53 15.48 7.15
CA ASP A 38 34.31 14.47 6.42
C ASP A 38 33.66 14.29 5.04
N ASP A 39 34.18 15.00 4.06
CA ASP A 39 33.69 15.00 2.68
C ASP A 39 34.11 13.76 1.88
N THR A 40 34.76 12.78 2.51
CA THR A 40 35.10 11.52 1.85
C THR A 40 33.84 10.81 1.36
N LEU A 41 33.74 10.64 0.05
CA LEU A 41 32.57 9.96 -0.55
C LEU A 41 32.80 8.46 -0.63
N ARG A 42 31.90 7.68 -0.02
CA ARG A 42 31.84 6.22 -0.12
C ARG A 42 30.76 5.85 -1.12
N VAL A 43 31.06 4.90 -2.02
CA VAL A 43 30.11 4.34 -2.97
C VAL A 43 30.06 2.82 -2.78
N PHE A 44 28.87 2.27 -2.62
CA PHE A 44 28.69 0.82 -2.45
C PHE A 44 27.28 0.39 -2.91
N PHE A 45 27.12 -0.91 -3.13
CA PHE A 45 25.83 -1.49 -3.51
C PHE A 45 25.20 -2.19 -2.28
N LYS A 46 23.97 -1.77 -1.93
CA LYS A 46 23.12 -2.43 -0.94
C LYS A 46 21.67 -2.07 -1.24
N ASP A 47 20.92 -2.98 -1.87
CA ASP A 47 19.55 -2.74 -2.33
C ASP A 47 19.45 -1.47 -3.20
N GLY A 48 20.41 -1.27 -4.11
CA GLY A 48 20.65 -0.07 -4.93
C GLY A 48 22.06 0.49 -4.76
N VAL A 49 22.46 1.42 -5.63
CA VAL A 49 23.73 2.13 -5.52
C VAL A 49 23.58 3.23 -4.45
N ARG A 50 24.50 3.23 -3.49
CA ARG A 50 24.50 4.19 -2.39
C ARG A 50 25.75 5.04 -2.41
N PHE A 51 25.52 6.32 -2.16
CA PHE A 51 26.54 7.35 -1.97
C PHE A 51 26.39 7.88 -0.55
N GLU A 52 27.47 7.96 0.21
CA GLU A 52 27.42 8.40 1.60
C GLU A 52 28.70 9.17 1.94
N THR A 53 28.57 10.35 2.57
CA THR A 53 29.74 11.08 3.11
C THR A 53 30.31 10.33 4.32
N GLY A 54 31.61 10.52 4.62
CA GLY A 54 32.27 9.87 5.73
C GLY A 54 31.64 10.16 7.08
N ASP A 55 31.09 11.37 7.27
CA ASP A 55 30.33 11.77 8.46
C ASP A 55 28.84 11.31 8.43
N LYS A 56 28.39 10.63 7.35
CA LYS A 56 27.03 10.11 7.10
C LYS A 56 25.90 11.15 7.09
N ARG A 57 26.23 12.43 6.97
CA ARG A 57 25.25 13.52 6.95
C ARG A 57 24.55 13.65 5.60
N TYR A 58 25.18 13.22 4.52
CA TYR A 58 24.59 13.21 3.19
C TYR A 58 24.57 11.80 2.64
N LYS A 59 23.39 11.35 2.29
CA LYS A 59 23.16 10.02 1.74
C LYS A 59 22.30 10.14 0.49
N LEU A 60 22.65 9.38 -0.53
CA LEU A 60 21.85 9.20 -1.73
C LEU A 60 21.80 7.71 -2.05
N LYS A 61 20.61 7.23 -2.31
CA LYS A 61 20.36 5.90 -2.87
C LYS A 61 19.75 6.07 -4.26
N ILE A 62 20.28 5.37 -5.24
CA ILE A 62 19.70 5.21 -6.58
C ILE A 62 19.35 3.74 -6.72
N GLY A 63 18.10 3.45 -7.05
CA GLY A 63 17.59 2.12 -7.26
C GLY A 63 16.41 2.13 -8.20
N GLY A 64 15.76 1.00 -8.31
CA GLY A 64 14.58 0.88 -9.15
C GLY A 64 14.05 -0.55 -9.17
N ARG A 65 13.07 -0.76 -10.03
CA ARG A 65 12.49 -2.08 -10.25
C ARG A 65 11.90 -2.23 -11.62
N ILE A 66 11.95 -3.46 -12.10
CA ILE A 66 11.30 -3.89 -13.33
C ILE A 66 10.44 -5.09 -12.98
N ASN A 67 9.15 -5.02 -13.31
CA ASN A 67 8.24 -6.15 -13.27
C ASN A 67 7.69 -6.31 -14.69
N TYR A 68 7.96 -7.45 -15.29
CA TYR A 68 7.40 -7.85 -16.58
C TYR A 68 6.44 -9.00 -16.36
N ASP A 69 5.20 -8.81 -16.78
CA ASP A 69 4.08 -9.72 -16.56
C ASP A 69 3.58 -10.31 -17.87
N MET A 70 3.07 -11.53 -17.77
CA MET A 70 2.24 -12.20 -18.79
C MET A 70 1.02 -12.77 -18.07
N ALA A 71 -0.15 -12.65 -18.69
CA ALA A 71 -1.38 -13.27 -18.21
C ALA A 71 -2.12 -13.97 -19.34
N PHE A 72 -2.70 -15.11 -19.00
CA PHE A 72 -3.48 -15.98 -19.89
C PHE A 72 -4.84 -16.18 -19.23
N PHE A 73 -5.92 -15.92 -19.97
CA PHE A 73 -7.29 -15.89 -19.46
C PHE A 73 -8.13 -16.97 -20.14
N ASP A 74 -8.91 -17.70 -19.33
CA ASP A 74 -9.92 -18.66 -19.80
C ASP A 74 -11.27 -18.33 -19.11
N PRO A 75 -11.95 -17.26 -19.55
CA PRO A 75 -13.27 -16.87 -19.04
C PRO A 75 -14.35 -17.76 -19.68
N ASP A 76 -15.39 -18.09 -18.91
CA ASP A 76 -16.59 -18.70 -19.44
C ASP A 76 -17.45 -17.70 -20.25
N ASP A 77 -18.55 -18.19 -20.83
CA ASP A 77 -19.42 -17.36 -21.66
C ASP A 77 -20.23 -16.36 -20.82
N ASP A 78 -20.53 -16.67 -19.58
CA ASP A 78 -21.28 -15.82 -18.67
C ASP A 78 -20.42 -14.63 -18.21
N THR A 79 -19.16 -14.87 -17.81
CA THR A 79 -18.20 -13.78 -17.54
C THR A 79 -18.05 -12.85 -18.76
N LYS A 80 -17.88 -13.43 -19.98
CA LYS A 80 -17.77 -12.62 -21.21
C LYS A 80 -18.99 -11.77 -21.43
N ALA A 81 -20.19 -12.31 -21.23
CA ALA A 81 -21.45 -11.59 -21.42
C ALA A 81 -21.57 -10.38 -20.49
N VAL A 82 -21.06 -10.47 -19.26
CA VAL A 82 -21.10 -9.38 -18.26
C VAL A 82 -19.97 -8.37 -18.49
N VAL A 83 -18.75 -8.84 -18.67
CA VAL A 83 -17.54 -7.99 -18.63
C VAL A 83 -17.20 -7.40 -19.99
N GLU A 84 -17.40 -8.16 -21.08
CA GLU A 84 -17.02 -7.72 -22.43
C GLU A 84 -18.08 -6.80 -23.05
N THR A 85 -18.08 -5.54 -22.62
CA THR A 85 -19.01 -4.53 -23.13
C THR A 85 -18.29 -3.50 -24.01
N GLY A 86 -18.93 -3.05 -25.08
CA GLY A 86 -18.36 -2.08 -26.01
C GLY A 86 -17.03 -2.57 -26.62
N THR A 87 -15.94 -1.92 -26.28
CA THR A 87 -14.57 -2.28 -26.72
C THR A 87 -13.77 -3.08 -25.69
N THR A 88 -14.31 -3.32 -24.50
CA THR A 88 -13.67 -4.09 -23.45
C THR A 88 -13.59 -5.55 -23.83
N ARG A 89 -12.42 -6.18 -23.67
CA ARG A 89 -12.21 -7.61 -23.91
C ARG A 89 -11.33 -8.19 -22.82
N ILE A 90 -11.53 -9.47 -22.54
CA ILE A 90 -10.65 -10.32 -21.73
C ILE A 90 -9.71 -11.03 -22.67
N GLU A 91 -8.46 -10.57 -22.75
CA GLU A 91 -7.48 -11.08 -23.72
C GLU A 91 -6.15 -11.38 -23.04
N ASP A 92 -5.49 -12.42 -23.52
CA ASP A 92 -4.12 -12.74 -23.14
C ASP A 92 -3.19 -11.58 -23.46
N GLY A 93 -2.20 -11.36 -22.59
CA GLY A 93 -1.32 -10.23 -22.81
C GLY A 93 -0.02 -10.26 -22.02
N SER A 94 0.78 -9.25 -22.27
CA SER A 94 1.97 -8.98 -21.48
C SER A 94 2.18 -7.48 -21.29
N GLU A 95 2.80 -7.11 -20.17
CA GLU A 95 3.06 -5.69 -19.84
C GLU A 95 4.32 -5.52 -19.02
N PHE A 96 4.86 -4.31 -19.05
CA PHE A 96 5.67 -3.84 -17.95
C PHE A 96 4.75 -3.31 -16.85
N ARG A 97 4.48 -4.15 -15.85
CA ARG A 97 3.64 -3.75 -14.72
C ARG A 97 4.25 -2.65 -13.88
N ARG A 98 5.58 -2.63 -13.79
CA ARG A 98 6.39 -1.58 -13.14
C ARG A 98 7.72 -1.42 -13.87
N ALA A 99 8.07 -0.17 -14.15
CA ALA A 99 9.38 0.24 -14.67
C ALA A 99 9.81 1.49 -13.91
N ARG A 100 10.43 1.31 -12.73
CA ARG A 100 10.66 2.41 -11.77
C ARG A 100 12.12 2.82 -11.68
N LEU A 101 12.31 4.12 -11.54
CA LEU A 101 13.56 4.72 -11.10
C LEU A 101 13.31 5.41 -9.75
N GLU A 102 14.11 5.03 -8.75
CA GLU A 102 13.89 5.42 -7.37
C GLU A 102 15.12 6.14 -6.82
N PHE A 103 14.93 7.36 -6.37
CA PHE A 103 15.93 8.15 -5.66
C PHE A 103 15.45 8.38 -4.24
N SER A 104 16.33 8.28 -3.26
CA SER A 104 16.04 8.68 -1.89
C SER A 104 17.34 9.06 -1.19
N GLY A 105 17.22 9.86 -0.14
CA GLY A 105 18.42 10.29 0.55
C GLY A 105 18.13 11.04 1.84
N GLU A 106 19.23 11.46 2.47
CA GLU A 106 19.23 12.28 3.66
C GLU A 106 20.16 13.49 3.44
N VAL A 107 19.75 14.65 3.96
CA VAL A 107 20.51 15.90 3.93
C VAL A 107 20.65 16.42 5.35
N GLY A 108 21.87 16.50 5.83
CA GLY A 108 22.14 16.80 7.21
C GLY A 108 21.65 15.69 8.14
N ASP A 109 21.24 16.04 9.35
CA ASP A 109 20.90 15.07 10.38
C ASP A 109 19.42 14.66 10.38
N ARG A 110 18.54 15.51 9.82
CA ARG A 110 17.09 15.34 10.00
C ARG A 110 16.25 15.38 8.74
N VAL A 111 16.76 15.83 7.61
CA VAL A 111 15.98 15.92 6.38
C VAL A 111 16.10 14.62 5.60
N GLU A 112 14.97 14.01 5.28
CA GLU A 112 14.85 12.90 4.32
C GLU A 112 14.09 13.34 3.08
N TRP A 113 14.32 12.68 1.97
CA TRP A 113 13.58 12.92 0.73
C TRP A 113 13.51 11.66 -0.13
N ALA A 114 12.51 11.61 -0.99
CA ALA A 114 12.42 10.62 -2.06
C ALA A 114 11.86 11.25 -3.33
N SER A 115 12.22 10.65 -4.47
CA SER A 115 11.69 10.97 -5.80
C SER A 115 11.64 9.68 -6.62
N ASN A 116 10.48 9.02 -6.61
CA ASN A 116 10.28 7.73 -7.23
C ASN A 116 9.28 7.85 -8.36
N PHE A 117 9.69 7.44 -9.56
CA PHE A 117 8.92 7.55 -10.78
C PHE A 117 8.66 6.18 -11.39
N ASP A 118 7.47 5.96 -11.90
CA ASP A 118 7.07 4.75 -12.63
C ASP A 118 6.73 5.14 -14.06
N PHE A 119 7.40 4.51 -15.01
CA PHE A 119 7.26 4.75 -16.46
C PHE A 119 6.40 3.69 -17.15
N ALA A 120 5.88 2.72 -16.40
CA ALA A 120 4.98 1.71 -16.93
C ALA A 120 3.67 2.35 -17.43
N GLY A 121 3.09 1.77 -18.50
CA GLY A 121 1.85 2.27 -19.09
C GLY A 121 2.01 3.52 -19.97
N GLY A 122 3.26 3.93 -20.31
CA GLY A 122 3.52 5.03 -21.23
C GLY A 122 3.34 6.44 -20.64
N THR A 123 3.16 6.55 -19.33
CA THR A 123 3.08 7.81 -18.57
C THR A 123 4.14 7.83 -17.47
N THR A 124 4.42 9.02 -16.92
CA THR A 124 5.30 9.13 -15.75
C THR A 124 4.45 9.31 -14.50
N ASN A 125 4.45 8.29 -13.64
CA ASN A 125 3.65 8.29 -12.43
C ASN A 125 4.52 8.54 -11.19
N PHE A 126 4.07 9.39 -10.28
CA PHE A 126 4.73 9.67 -9.01
C PHE A 126 4.37 8.58 -8.00
N ARG A 127 5.39 7.89 -7.44
CA ARG A 127 5.19 6.80 -6.48
C ARG A 127 5.78 7.06 -5.09
N GLY A 128 6.26 8.22 -4.85
CA GLY A 128 6.83 8.68 -3.59
C GLY A 128 7.74 9.85 -3.88
N VAL A 129 7.13 11.04 -3.97
CA VAL A 129 7.85 12.30 -4.19
C VAL A 129 7.55 13.18 -2.97
N TYR A 130 8.50 13.23 -2.03
CA TYR A 130 8.29 13.92 -0.76
C TYR A 130 9.59 14.43 -0.14
N VAL A 131 9.43 15.37 0.78
CA VAL A 131 10.44 15.79 1.75
C VAL A 131 9.92 15.49 3.16
N GLY A 132 10.79 15.02 4.04
CA GLY A 132 10.47 14.71 5.43
C GLY A 132 11.48 15.31 6.40
N MET A 133 11.06 15.41 7.66
CA MET A 133 11.90 15.79 8.80
C MET A 133 11.80 14.72 9.87
N LYS A 134 12.94 14.21 10.32
CA LYS A 134 13.04 13.16 11.33
C LYS A 134 13.34 13.75 12.72
N ASP A 135 13.08 12.95 13.75
CA ASP A 135 13.49 13.23 15.13
C ASP A 135 13.01 14.59 15.66
N LEU A 136 11.77 14.97 15.28
CA LEU A 136 11.10 16.12 15.87
C LEU A 136 10.50 15.72 17.24
N PRO A 137 10.22 16.69 18.14
CA PRO A 137 9.65 16.38 19.45
C PRO A 137 8.32 15.59 19.43
N TYR A 138 7.62 15.63 18.31
CA TYR A 138 6.32 14.99 18.12
C TYR A 138 6.33 13.88 17.06
N GLY A 139 7.49 13.31 16.78
CA GLY A 139 7.68 12.27 15.75
C GLY A 139 8.27 12.82 14.45
N ASN A 140 8.06 12.11 13.37
CA ASN A 140 8.57 12.45 12.05
C ASN A 140 7.47 13.12 11.23
N LEU A 141 7.86 14.05 10.36
CA LEU A 141 6.96 14.77 9.46
C LEU A 141 7.30 14.41 8.01
N ARG A 142 6.29 14.25 7.17
CA ARG A 142 6.46 14.07 5.72
C ARG A 142 5.44 14.91 4.98
N ALA A 143 5.88 15.59 3.89
CA ALA A 143 5.05 16.39 3.01
C ALA A 143 5.38 16.09 1.55
N GLY A 144 4.36 15.90 0.72
CA GLY A 144 4.47 15.54 -0.70
C GLY A 144 3.46 14.49 -1.11
N GLN A 145 3.77 13.72 -2.16
CA GLN A 145 2.93 12.62 -2.64
C GLN A 145 3.54 11.28 -2.18
N PHE A 146 2.80 10.51 -1.40
CA PHE A 146 3.21 9.21 -0.87
C PHE A 146 1.98 8.38 -0.48
N LYS A 147 2.17 7.11 -0.13
CA LYS A 147 1.07 6.26 0.33
C LYS A 147 0.44 6.81 1.60
N GLU A 148 -0.88 6.91 1.61
CA GLU A 148 -1.62 7.14 2.85
C GLU A 148 -1.39 5.98 3.82
N PRO A 149 -1.40 6.23 5.13
CA PRO A 149 -1.17 5.18 6.12
C PRO A 149 -2.43 4.33 6.32
N TYR A 150 -2.64 3.34 5.44
CA TYR A 150 -3.80 2.46 5.48
C TYR A 150 -3.42 1.05 5.03
N GLY A 151 -3.81 0.04 5.80
CA GLY A 151 -3.69 -1.37 5.46
C GLY A 151 -2.27 -1.95 5.45
N LEU A 152 -2.13 -3.20 5.87
CA LEU A 152 -0.87 -3.95 5.89
C LEU A 152 -0.37 -4.25 4.48
N GLU A 153 -1.26 -4.77 3.60
CA GLU A 153 -0.90 -5.14 2.24
C GLU A 153 -0.54 -3.90 1.40
N GLN A 154 -1.26 -2.79 1.60
CA GLN A 154 -0.96 -1.55 0.89
C GLN A 154 0.37 -0.94 1.31
N ILE A 155 0.68 -0.87 2.61
CA ILE A 155 1.95 -0.32 3.10
C ILE A 155 3.12 -1.25 2.78
N THR A 156 2.91 -2.56 2.79
CA THR A 156 3.90 -3.52 2.30
C THR A 156 4.33 -3.15 0.87
N SER A 157 5.64 -3.14 0.65
CA SER A 157 6.18 -2.88 -0.69
C SER A 157 5.70 -3.94 -1.68
N ALA A 158 5.34 -3.53 -2.89
CA ALA A 158 5.02 -4.46 -3.96
C ALA A 158 6.17 -5.44 -4.32
N ASN A 159 7.40 -5.17 -3.84
CA ASN A 159 8.51 -6.11 -3.96
C ASN A 159 8.39 -7.29 -3.00
N TYR A 160 7.57 -7.18 -1.95
CA TYR A 160 7.54 -8.11 -0.82
C TYR A 160 6.19 -8.79 -0.63
N ILE A 161 5.13 -8.38 -1.34
CA ILE A 161 3.87 -9.11 -1.37
C ILE A 161 4.07 -10.47 -2.02
N PRO A 162 3.41 -11.54 -1.53
CA PRO A 162 3.60 -12.90 -2.03
C PRO A 162 2.90 -13.18 -3.36
N PHE A 163 1.85 -12.45 -3.69
CA PHE A 163 1.10 -12.57 -4.93
C PHE A 163 1.43 -11.42 -5.89
N MET A 164 1.17 -11.60 -7.19
CA MET A 164 1.53 -10.61 -8.22
C MET A 164 0.76 -9.31 -8.04
N GLU A 165 -0.52 -9.40 -7.73
CA GLU A 165 -1.36 -8.24 -7.41
C GLU A 165 -1.87 -8.30 -5.97
N ARG A 166 -2.37 -7.16 -5.48
CA ARG A 166 -3.05 -7.07 -4.18
C ARG A 166 -4.42 -7.69 -4.26
N SER A 167 -4.95 -8.06 -3.10
CA SER A 167 -6.28 -8.62 -2.93
C SER A 167 -7.39 -7.66 -3.43
N LEU A 168 -8.57 -8.20 -3.68
CA LEU A 168 -9.75 -7.44 -4.13
C LEU A 168 -10.11 -6.31 -3.17
N MET A 169 -9.95 -6.51 -1.86
CA MET A 169 -10.16 -5.50 -0.82
C MET A 169 -9.41 -4.18 -1.11
N ASN A 170 -8.28 -4.26 -1.82
CA ASN A 170 -7.45 -3.09 -2.10
C ASN A 170 -8.16 -2.04 -2.99
N ALA A 171 -9.32 -2.37 -3.59
CA ALA A 171 -10.19 -1.43 -4.28
C ALA A 171 -10.68 -0.28 -3.37
N PHE A 172 -10.82 -0.52 -2.07
CA PHE A 172 -11.20 0.50 -1.08
C PHE A 172 -10.02 1.28 -0.52
N VAL A 173 -8.80 0.78 -0.69
CA VAL A 173 -7.64 1.27 0.05
C VAL A 173 -6.98 2.46 -0.66
N PRO A 174 -6.83 3.62 0.01
CA PRO A 174 -6.16 4.76 -0.58
C PRO A 174 -4.69 4.46 -0.87
N ALA A 175 -4.22 4.89 -2.04
CA ALA A 175 -2.87 4.63 -2.50
C ALA A 175 -1.93 5.86 -2.32
N TYR A 176 -1.40 6.38 -3.41
CA TYR A 176 -0.48 7.52 -3.40
C TYR A 176 -1.25 8.82 -3.54
N ASN A 177 -1.24 9.63 -2.48
CA ASN A 177 -1.91 10.92 -2.45
C ASN A 177 -0.98 12.02 -1.95
N ALA A 178 -1.28 13.27 -2.34
CA ALA A 178 -0.54 14.43 -1.88
C ALA A 178 -1.01 14.84 -0.48
N GLY A 179 -0.08 15.06 0.45
CA GLY A 179 -0.47 15.41 1.81
C GLY A 179 0.67 15.70 2.76
N VAL A 180 0.29 15.85 4.02
CA VAL A 180 1.20 16.01 5.15
C VAL A 180 0.85 14.97 6.21
N MET A 181 1.85 14.24 6.69
CA MET A 181 1.69 13.16 7.66
C MET A 181 2.70 13.31 8.80
N VAL A 182 2.24 13.06 10.01
CA VAL A 182 3.10 12.86 11.19
C VAL A 182 3.05 11.39 11.56
N PHE A 183 4.20 10.82 11.90
CA PHE A 183 4.31 9.39 12.22
C PHE A 183 5.50 9.12 13.11
N ASP A 184 5.41 8.05 13.89
CA ASP A 184 6.52 7.60 14.73
C ASP A 184 6.34 6.15 15.20
N GLN A 185 7.35 5.68 15.90
CA GLN A 185 7.37 4.44 16.66
C GLN A 185 7.20 4.72 18.15
N MET A 186 6.59 3.80 18.88
CA MET A 186 6.45 3.86 20.33
C MET A 186 6.59 2.45 20.94
N ALA A 187 6.54 2.36 22.27
CA ALA A 187 6.61 1.12 23.02
C ALA A 187 7.83 0.27 22.66
N SER A 188 9.02 0.88 22.65
CA SER A 188 10.29 0.23 22.29
C SER A 188 10.24 -0.41 20.89
N GLU A 189 9.78 0.33 19.91
CA GLU A 189 9.60 -0.07 18.50
C GLU A 189 8.59 -1.22 18.29
N ARG A 190 7.71 -1.46 19.27
CA ARG A 190 6.66 -2.49 19.17
C ARG A 190 5.35 -1.96 18.62
N MET A 191 5.22 -0.65 18.47
CA MET A 191 4.04 0.01 17.90
C MET A 191 4.47 1.09 16.92
N THR A 192 3.64 1.30 15.90
CA THR A 192 3.74 2.48 15.02
C THR A 192 2.41 3.22 15.03
N TRP A 193 2.48 4.51 14.84
CA TRP A 193 1.32 5.33 14.59
C TRP A 193 1.61 6.33 13.48
N SER A 194 0.58 6.68 12.74
CA SER A 194 0.65 7.68 11.69
C SER A 194 -0.69 8.35 11.51
N ALA A 195 -0.69 9.65 11.26
CA ALA A 195 -1.89 10.42 10.94
C ALA A 195 -1.54 11.54 9.97
N GLY A 196 -2.40 11.79 9.00
CA GLY A 196 -2.16 12.81 7.99
C GLY A 196 -3.42 13.35 7.36
N VAL A 197 -3.23 14.49 6.68
CA VAL A 197 -4.25 15.12 5.84
C VAL A 197 -3.77 15.04 4.40
N PHE A 198 -4.64 14.57 3.53
CA PHE A 198 -4.34 14.26 2.14
C PHE A 198 -5.36 14.88 1.20
N ARG A 199 -4.99 15.01 -0.05
CA ARG A 199 -5.89 15.25 -1.19
C ARG A 199 -5.65 14.20 -2.24
N ASN A 200 -6.71 13.75 -2.90
CA ASN A 200 -6.58 12.93 -4.07
C ASN A 200 -5.64 13.61 -5.06
N ALA A 201 -4.59 12.93 -5.45
CA ALA A 201 -3.68 13.39 -6.46
C ALA A 201 -3.74 12.41 -7.63
N SER A 202 -3.73 12.94 -8.86
CA SER A 202 -3.47 12.07 -9.99
C SER A 202 -2.08 11.44 -9.82
N ASP A 203 -1.92 10.29 -10.39
CA ASP A 203 -0.62 9.59 -10.40
C ASP A 203 0.54 10.42 -11.00
N ASN A 204 0.23 11.47 -11.75
CA ASN A 204 1.21 12.35 -12.40
C ASN A 204 1.65 13.55 -11.53
N GLY A 205 1.19 13.64 -10.29
CA GLY A 205 1.41 14.80 -9.43
C GLY A 205 0.63 16.02 -9.90
N GLU A 206 -0.45 15.83 -10.62
CA GLU A 206 -1.31 16.88 -11.14
C GLU A 206 -2.00 17.64 -10.02
N VAL A 207 -2.28 18.91 -10.25
CA VAL A 207 -2.86 19.76 -9.21
C VAL A 207 -4.37 19.52 -9.12
N SER A 208 -4.80 19.01 -7.98
CA SER A 208 -6.21 19.02 -7.58
C SER A 208 -6.59 20.39 -7.04
N LYS A 209 -7.64 21.02 -7.56
CA LYS A 209 -8.15 22.34 -7.19
C LYS A 209 -9.64 22.27 -6.95
N GLY A 210 -10.14 23.09 -6.04
CA GLY A 210 -11.56 23.22 -5.73
C GLY A 210 -11.89 22.81 -4.31
N ASP A 211 -13.17 22.78 -4.02
CA ASP A 211 -13.70 22.30 -2.75
C ASP A 211 -13.74 20.76 -2.76
N GLY A 212 -13.60 20.13 -1.61
CA GLY A 212 -13.58 18.68 -1.47
C GLY A 212 -12.22 18.02 -1.71
N GLU A 213 -12.22 16.70 -1.94
CA GLU A 213 -11.04 15.85 -2.13
C GLU A 213 -10.10 15.75 -0.93
N TRP A 214 -10.51 16.23 0.24
CA TRP A 214 -9.73 16.11 1.46
C TRP A 214 -9.96 14.75 2.11
N ALA A 215 -8.88 14.18 2.62
CA ALA A 215 -8.93 12.99 3.46
C ALA A 215 -8.12 13.21 4.74
N VAL A 216 -8.63 12.67 5.83
CA VAL A 216 -7.87 12.51 7.08
C VAL A 216 -7.70 11.01 7.28
N THR A 217 -6.47 10.52 7.24
CA THR A 217 -6.17 9.10 7.36
C THR A 217 -5.24 8.86 8.54
N ALA A 218 -5.55 7.85 9.35
CA ALA A 218 -4.73 7.44 10.49
C ALA A 218 -4.62 5.91 10.56
N ARG A 219 -3.47 5.44 11.06
CA ARG A 219 -3.18 4.02 11.26
C ARG A 219 -2.38 3.83 12.53
N VAL A 220 -2.69 2.78 13.28
CA VAL A 220 -1.90 2.31 14.42
C VAL A 220 -1.62 0.81 14.25
N THR A 221 -0.38 0.40 14.57
CA THR A 221 0.00 -1.01 14.53
C THR A 221 0.69 -1.43 15.81
N GLY A 222 0.67 -2.74 16.09
CA GLY A 222 1.34 -3.32 17.25
C GLY A 222 1.93 -4.69 16.97
N LEU A 223 3.02 -4.99 17.69
CA LEU A 223 3.68 -6.30 17.71
C LEU A 223 3.54 -6.91 19.11
N PRO A 224 2.40 -7.51 19.45
CA PRO A 224 2.21 -8.16 20.75
C PRO A 224 3.23 -9.30 20.98
N VAL A 225 3.61 -9.99 19.91
CA VAL A 225 4.68 -10.98 19.91
C VAL A 225 5.77 -10.52 18.93
N TYR A 226 7.01 -10.60 19.33
CA TYR A 226 8.18 -10.44 18.47
C TYR A 226 9.36 -11.17 19.12
N ALA A 227 9.72 -12.30 18.60
CA ALA A 227 10.69 -13.22 19.15
C ALA A 227 11.62 -13.76 18.06
N ASP A 228 12.61 -14.53 18.43
CA ASP A 228 13.59 -15.18 17.56
C ASP A 228 14.14 -14.21 16.48
N GLU A 229 14.63 -13.04 16.92
CA GLU A 229 15.20 -11.99 16.05
C GLU A 229 14.27 -11.55 14.91
N GLY A 230 12.94 -11.69 15.09
CA GLY A 230 11.95 -11.34 14.09
C GLY A 230 11.58 -12.47 13.13
N ARG A 231 11.88 -13.71 13.48
CA ARG A 231 11.38 -14.90 12.79
C ARG A 231 9.99 -15.31 13.27
N ASP A 232 9.63 -14.91 14.51
CA ASP A 232 8.32 -15.16 15.10
C ASP A 232 7.71 -13.84 15.54
N TYR A 233 6.58 -13.46 14.95
CA TYR A 233 5.87 -12.26 15.35
C TYR A 233 4.37 -12.30 15.02
N VAL A 234 3.63 -11.50 15.78
CA VAL A 234 2.22 -11.20 15.51
C VAL A 234 2.10 -9.69 15.26
N HIS A 235 1.51 -9.33 14.15
CA HIS A 235 1.14 -7.97 13.79
C HIS A 235 -0.37 -7.79 13.93
N LEU A 236 -0.77 -6.70 14.55
CA LEU A 236 -2.13 -6.21 14.59
C LEU A 236 -2.15 -4.76 14.12
N GLY A 237 -3.14 -4.37 13.35
CA GLY A 237 -3.29 -3.00 12.87
C GLY A 237 -4.75 -2.58 12.75
N LEU A 238 -4.95 -1.26 12.88
CA LEU A 238 -6.22 -0.59 12.63
C LEU A 238 -5.95 0.66 11.82
N SER A 239 -6.79 0.91 10.82
CA SER A 239 -6.73 2.07 9.94
C SER A 239 -8.10 2.72 9.83
N VAL A 240 -8.13 4.05 9.74
CA VAL A 240 -9.35 4.81 9.48
C VAL A 240 -9.04 5.92 8.48
N SER A 241 -10.00 6.22 7.61
CA SER A 241 -9.92 7.37 6.71
C SER A 241 -11.30 8.01 6.54
N GLN A 242 -11.37 9.32 6.73
CA GLN A 242 -12.55 10.12 6.40
C GLN A 242 -12.22 10.95 5.17
N ARG A 243 -13.06 10.88 4.14
CA ARG A 243 -12.78 11.42 2.80
C ARG A 243 -13.98 12.19 2.25
N ASN A 244 -13.72 13.33 1.63
CA ASN A 244 -14.70 13.99 0.77
C ASN A 244 -14.37 13.67 -0.69
N PRO A 245 -15.21 12.96 -1.44
CA PRO A 245 -14.97 12.69 -2.85
C PRO A 245 -15.05 13.95 -3.72
N THR A 246 -14.44 13.87 -4.91
CA THR A 246 -14.55 14.89 -5.95
C THR A 246 -15.92 14.78 -6.64
N ASP A 247 -16.49 15.92 -7.00
CA ASP A 247 -17.74 15.99 -7.75
C ASP A 247 -18.90 15.20 -7.10
N ASP A 248 -18.90 15.12 -5.77
CA ASP A 248 -19.91 14.43 -4.95
C ASP A 248 -20.20 13.00 -5.43
N THR A 249 -19.17 12.30 -5.89
CA THR A 249 -19.25 10.90 -6.33
C THR A 249 -18.04 10.07 -5.91
N GLN A 250 -18.29 8.80 -5.57
CA GLN A 250 -17.24 7.83 -5.29
C GLN A 250 -17.37 6.63 -6.23
N THR A 251 -16.24 6.25 -6.83
CA THR A 251 -16.14 5.03 -7.63
C THR A 251 -15.33 3.97 -6.89
N PHE A 252 -15.89 2.77 -6.80
CA PHE A 252 -15.18 1.56 -6.38
C PHE A 252 -15.13 0.59 -7.56
N SER A 253 -13.96 0.00 -7.80
CA SER A 253 -13.77 -0.88 -8.95
C SER A 253 -12.68 -1.91 -8.66
N SER A 254 -12.90 -3.17 -9.02
CA SER A 254 -11.92 -4.24 -8.85
C SER A 254 -11.76 -5.10 -10.09
N LYS A 255 -10.50 -5.51 -10.30
CA LYS A 255 -10.08 -6.50 -11.27
C LYS A 255 -9.84 -7.84 -10.56
N PRO A 256 -9.93 -8.99 -11.23
CA PRO A 256 -9.73 -10.31 -10.63
C PRO A 256 -8.23 -10.57 -10.37
N GLU A 257 -7.63 -9.88 -9.41
CA GLU A 257 -6.22 -9.97 -8.99
C GLU A 257 -5.19 -10.07 -10.14
N ALA A 258 -5.58 -9.69 -11.35
CA ALA A 258 -4.76 -9.66 -12.57
C ALA A 258 -4.82 -8.26 -13.21
N ASN A 259 -3.65 -7.61 -13.37
CA ASN A 259 -3.64 -6.21 -13.85
C ASN A 259 -4.07 -6.07 -15.32
N LEU A 260 -3.80 -7.09 -16.15
CA LEU A 260 -4.19 -7.11 -17.56
C LEU A 260 -5.69 -7.32 -17.77
N ALA A 261 -6.40 -7.84 -16.78
CA ALA A 261 -7.86 -7.96 -16.86
C ALA A 261 -8.54 -6.58 -16.87
N PRO A 262 -9.72 -6.43 -17.48
CA PRO A 262 -10.62 -5.33 -17.19
C PRO A 262 -11.17 -5.41 -15.76
N ALA A 263 -11.90 -4.39 -15.31
CA ALA A 263 -12.65 -4.49 -14.07
C ALA A 263 -13.82 -5.46 -14.24
N TYR A 264 -14.03 -6.35 -13.26
CA TYR A 264 -15.14 -7.28 -13.22
C TYR A 264 -16.33 -6.73 -12.43
N VAL A 265 -16.05 -5.98 -11.37
CA VAL A 265 -17.05 -5.24 -10.60
C VAL A 265 -16.68 -3.77 -10.52
N SER A 266 -17.69 -2.91 -10.69
CA SER A 266 -17.51 -1.45 -10.63
C SER A 266 -18.81 -0.77 -10.30
N THR A 267 -18.77 0.17 -9.36
CA THR A 267 -19.91 1.05 -9.04
C THR A 267 -19.45 2.49 -8.89
N THR A 268 -20.31 3.42 -9.25
CA THR A 268 -20.14 4.86 -8.96
C THR A 268 -21.40 5.33 -8.27
N VAL A 269 -21.24 5.81 -7.05
CA VAL A 269 -22.34 6.24 -6.19
C VAL A 269 -22.20 7.72 -5.84
N PRO A 270 -23.32 8.47 -5.69
CA PRO A 270 -23.29 9.80 -5.10
C PRO A 270 -22.72 9.73 -3.68
N ALA A 271 -21.82 10.64 -3.32
CA ALA A 271 -21.18 10.63 -2.02
C ALA A 271 -20.71 12.04 -1.60
N ASP A 272 -21.25 12.53 -0.49
CA ASP A 272 -20.72 13.73 0.20
C ASP A 272 -19.47 13.37 1.01
N ASP A 273 -19.54 12.21 1.68
CA ASP A 273 -18.45 11.68 2.52
C ASP A 273 -18.29 10.17 2.34
N VAL A 274 -17.07 9.69 2.53
CA VAL A 274 -16.74 8.26 2.61
C VAL A 274 -15.87 8.00 3.84
N SER A 275 -16.34 7.10 4.69
CA SER A 275 -15.60 6.64 5.86
C SER A 275 -15.05 5.23 5.61
N LEU A 276 -13.74 5.05 5.74
CA LEU A 276 -13.09 3.75 5.62
C LEU A 276 -12.60 3.29 7.00
N VAL A 277 -12.89 2.04 7.35
CA VAL A 277 -12.38 1.38 8.57
C VAL A 277 -11.72 0.07 8.18
N GLY A 278 -10.44 -0.11 8.54
CA GLY A 278 -9.66 -1.30 8.21
C GLY A 278 -9.08 -1.98 9.45
N ALA A 279 -9.10 -3.31 9.45
CA ALA A 279 -8.47 -4.15 10.46
C ALA A 279 -7.44 -5.08 9.81
N GLU A 280 -6.29 -5.29 10.48
CA GLU A 280 -5.13 -5.99 9.97
C GLU A 280 -4.65 -7.06 10.95
N LEU A 281 -4.34 -8.24 10.44
CA LEU A 281 -3.70 -9.33 11.16
C LEU A 281 -2.55 -9.89 10.33
N GLY A 282 -1.40 -10.10 10.96
CA GLY A 282 -0.27 -10.83 10.42
C GLY A 282 0.36 -11.74 11.47
N TRP A 283 0.62 -12.99 11.12
CA TRP A 283 1.33 -13.94 11.95
C TRP A 283 2.43 -14.61 11.14
N VAL A 284 3.64 -14.53 11.66
CA VAL A 284 4.80 -15.21 11.09
C VAL A 284 5.40 -16.12 12.17
N ASN A 285 5.64 -17.36 11.79
CA ASN A 285 6.33 -18.35 12.62
C ASN A 285 7.34 -19.11 11.74
N GLY A 286 8.60 -18.71 11.80
CA GLY A 286 9.63 -19.22 10.92
C GLY A 286 9.25 -19.06 9.44
N PRO A 287 9.13 -20.14 8.67
CA PRO A 287 8.81 -20.07 7.23
C PRO A 287 7.33 -19.82 6.93
N LEU A 288 6.44 -19.97 7.90
CA LEU A 288 5.00 -19.77 7.74
C LEU A 288 4.62 -18.30 7.94
N THR A 289 3.87 -17.75 7.00
CA THR A 289 3.21 -16.44 7.11
C THR A 289 1.71 -16.62 6.90
N VAL A 290 0.90 -16.13 7.83
CA VAL A 290 -0.56 -16.03 7.66
C VAL A 290 -0.94 -14.56 7.84
N SER A 291 -1.76 -14.02 6.96
CA SER A 291 -2.27 -12.65 7.11
C SER A 291 -3.65 -12.48 6.52
N GLY A 292 -4.35 -11.46 6.99
CA GLY A 292 -5.65 -11.09 6.48
C GLY A 292 -5.97 -9.65 6.86
N GLU A 293 -6.81 -9.05 6.07
CA GLU A 293 -7.35 -7.72 6.30
C GLU A 293 -8.83 -7.69 5.94
N TYR A 294 -9.55 -6.77 6.57
CA TYR A 294 -10.94 -6.43 6.26
C TYR A 294 -11.06 -4.92 6.17
N THR A 295 -11.77 -4.42 5.17
CA THR A 295 -12.10 -2.99 5.02
C THR A 295 -13.60 -2.84 4.83
N LEU A 296 -14.20 -1.94 5.60
CA LEU A 296 -15.54 -1.43 5.44
C LEU A 296 -15.48 -0.02 4.87
N ALA A 297 -16.25 0.24 3.82
CA ALA A 297 -16.41 1.54 3.19
C ALA A 297 -17.86 2.00 3.33
N MET A 298 -18.10 2.96 4.21
CA MET A 298 -19.40 3.57 4.47
C MET A 298 -19.52 4.85 3.65
N VAL A 299 -20.55 4.94 2.83
CA VAL A 299 -20.79 6.08 1.94
C VAL A 299 -21.97 6.88 2.46
N ASP A 300 -21.76 8.15 2.75
CA ASP A 300 -22.81 9.11 3.05
C ASP A 300 -23.16 9.88 1.75
N GLY A 301 -24.35 9.68 1.23
CA GLY A 301 -24.84 10.37 0.02
C GLY A 301 -25.21 11.83 0.27
N PRO A 302 -25.25 12.66 -0.79
CA PRO A 302 -25.63 14.06 -0.69
C PRO A 302 -27.06 14.23 -0.17
N SER A 303 -27.33 15.42 0.39
CA SER A 303 -28.62 15.75 0.99
C SER A 303 -29.78 15.52 0.00
N GLY A 304 -30.64 14.55 0.30
CA GLY A 304 -31.72 14.09 -0.57
C GLY A 304 -31.39 12.83 -1.35
N SER A 305 -30.21 12.24 -1.17
CA SER A 305 -29.93 10.88 -1.61
C SER A 305 -30.95 9.91 -1.00
N THR A 306 -31.23 8.84 -1.72
CA THR A 306 -32.08 7.73 -1.25
C THR A 306 -31.26 6.52 -0.87
N SER A 307 -29.93 6.59 -0.94
CA SER A 307 -29.01 5.48 -0.71
C SER A 307 -27.74 5.97 0.00
N ASP A 308 -27.37 5.28 1.08
CA ASP A 308 -26.14 5.44 1.85
C ASP A 308 -25.49 4.05 2.02
N PRO A 309 -24.88 3.48 0.96
CA PRO A 309 -24.43 2.09 0.97
C PRO A 309 -23.16 1.87 1.76
N ASP A 310 -23.07 0.67 2.36
CA ASP A 310 -21.89 0.15 3.04
C ASP A 310 -21.29 -0.99 2.22
N PHE A 311 -20.12 -0.80 1.64
CA PHE A 311 -19.40 -1.81 0.89
C PHE A 311 -18.26 -2.40 1.70
N ASN A 312 -17.88 -3.64 1.40
CA ASN A 312 -16.80 -4.28 2.12
C ASN A 312 -15.93 -5.18 1.25
N GLY A 313 -14.74 -5.45 1.76
CA GLY A 313 -13.85 -6.42 1.16
C GLY A 313 -12.88 -6.98 2.19
N TYR A 314 -12.38 -8.19 1.92
CA TYR A 314 -11.43 -8.85 2.80
C TYR A 314 -10.54 -9.83 2.04
N TYR A 315 -9.46 -10.21 2.68
CA TYR A 315 -8.68 -11.37 2.27
C TYR A 315 -8.13 -12.14 3.47
N VAL A 316 -7.85 -13.41 3.23
CA VAL A 316 -7.03 -14.27 4.08
C VAL A 316 -6.03 -15.00 3.20
N GLN A 317 -4.77 -15.00 3.61
CA GLN A 317 -3.72 -15.71 2.87
C GLN A 317 -2.77 -16.44 3.82
N ALA A 318 -2.22 -17.53 3.31
CA ALA A 318 -1.16 -18.30 3.97
C ALA A 318 -0.04 -18.57 2.96
N CYS A 319 1.20 -18.35 3.38
CA CYS A 319 2.40 -18.59 2.57
C CYS A 319 3.41 -19.39 3.38
N TYR A 320 4.13 -20.29 2.72
CA TYR A 320 5.16 -21.12 3.33
C TYR A 320 6.43 -21.10 2.49
N VAL A 321 7.54 -20.70 3.09
CA VAL A 321 8.85 -20.71 2.44
C VAL A 321 9.45 -22.11 2.58
N LEU A 322 9.43 -22.89 1.49
CA LEU A 322 9.83 -24.31 1.47
C LEU A 322 11.30 -24.52 1.85
N THR A 323 12.13 -23.52 1.63
CA THR A 323 13.57 -23.52 1.95
C THR A 323 13.90 -23.06 3.36
N GLY A 324 12.89 -22.61 4.13
CA GLY A 324 13.01 -22.36 5.58
C GLY A 324 13.31 -20.91 5.98
N GLU A 325 13.40 -19.96 5.04
CA GLU A 325 13.55 -18.55 5.34
C GLU A 325 12.29 -17.99 5.98
N SER A 326 12.41 -16.86 6.68
CA SER A 326 11.30 -16.16 7.30
C SER A 326 11.06 -14.81 6.62
N ARG A 327 9.81 -14.37 6.58
CA ARG A 327 9.44 -13.04 6.11
C ARG A 327 9.82 -11.99 7.13
N ALA A 328 10.66 -11.04 6.72
CA ALA A 328 11.09 -9.94 7.58
C ALA A 328 9.92 -9.00 7.92
N TYR A 329 10.08 -8.18 8.96
CA TYR A 329 9.15 -7.13 9.36
C TYR A 329 9.85 -5.78 9.45
N SER A 330 9.20 -4.74 8.94
CA SER A 330 9.63 -3.35 9.08
C SER A 330 8.95 -2.70 10.27
N LYS A 331 9.65 -2.56 11.38
CA LYS A 331 9.13 -1.91 12.59
C LYS A 331 8.86 -0.41 12.37
N THR A 332 9.52 0.23 11.40
CA THR A 332 9.34 1.66 11.11
C THR A 332 8.08 1.95 10.34
N THR A 333 7.60 1.01 9.55
CA THR A 333 6.39 1.18 8.72
C THR A 333 5.22 0.33 9.20
N GLY A 334 5.46 -0.58 10.16
CA GLY A 334 4.43 -1.53 10.58
C GLY A 334 3.96 -2.42 9.43
N ALA A 335 4.89 -3.02 8.66
CA ALA A 335 4.56 -3.77 7.45
C ALA A 335 5.54 -4.93 7.21
N PHE A 336 5.16 -5.86 6.33
CA PHE A 336 6.04 -6.96 5.94
C PHE A 336 7.24 -6.48 5.13
N GLY A 337 8.36 -7.18 5.30
CA GLY A 337 9.60 -7.02 4.56
C GLY A 337 9.86 -8.17 3.58
N ALA A 338 11.09 -8.26 3.10
CA ALA A 338 11.52 -9.25 2.12
C ALA A 338 11.68 -10.65 2.72
N VAL A 339 11.37 -11.67 1.93
CA VAL A 339 11.98 -12.99 2.05
C VAL A 339 13.34 -12.91 1.37
N ARG A 340 14.41 -13.24 2.07
CA ARG A 340 15.79 -13.21 1.53
C ARG A 340 16.33 -14.62 1.48
N PRO A 341 16.68 -15.15 0.29
CA PRO A 341 17.25 -16.48 0.17
C PRO A 341 18.57 -16.59 0.96
N ALA A 342 18.73 -17.70 1.67
CA ALA A 342 19.98 -18.01 2.39
C ALA A 342 21.13 -18.23 1.41
N GLU A 343 20.82 -18.79 0.24
CA GLU A 343 21.76 -19.04 -0.85
C GLU A 343 21.20 -18.48 -2.16
N ASN A 344 22.05 -17.88 -2.98
CA ASN A 344 21.64 -17.40 -4.29
C ASN A 344 21.51 -18.57 -5.30
N ALA A 345 20.38 -18.63 -6.00
CA ALA A 345 20.27 -19.51 -7.17
C ALA A 345 21.22 -19.04 -8.27
N LEU A 346 21.71 -19.96 -9.06
CA LEU A 346 22.57 -19.68 -10.22
C LEU A 346 23.88 -18.95 -9.84
N GLY A 347 24.22 -18.90 -8.57
CA GLY A 347 25.49 -18.37 -8.09
C GLY A 347 26.66 -19.34 -8.40
N LYS A 348 27.89 -18.85 -8.28
CA LYS A 348 29.11 -19.67 -8.50
C LYS A 348 29.20 -20.88 -7.56
N GLU A 349 28.52 -20.82 -6.42
CA GLU A 349 28.50 -21.86 -5.38
C GLU A 349 27.33 -22.84 -5.52
N GLY A 350 26.42 -22.65 -6.50
CA GLY A 350 25.40 -23.60 -6.89
C GLY A 350 24.18 -23.67 -5.95
N GLY A 351 23.79 -22.56 -5.32
CA GLY A 351 22.58 -22.51 -4.48
C GLY A 351 21.27 -22.62 -5.26
N HIS A 352 20.16 -22.85 -4.55
CA HIS A 352 18.82 -23.04 -5.14
C HIS A 352 17.92 -21.80 -5.04
N GLY A 353 18.37 -20.76 -4.33
CA GLY A 353 17.49 -19.63 -3.97
C GLY A 353 16.47 -20.04 -2.90
N ALA A 354 15.45 -19.19 -2.71
CA ALA A 354 14.33 -19.52 -1.84
C ALA A 354 13.07 -19.78 -2.65
N TRP A 355 12.25 -20.73 -2.18
CA TRP A 355 10.99 -21.12 -2.77
C TRP A 355 9.84 -20.89 -1.79
N GLU A 356 8.82 -20.17 -2.22
CA GLU A 356 7.61 -19.91 -1.42
C GLU A 356 6.38 -20.32 -2.19
N VAL A 357 5.48 -21.05 -1.52
CA VAL A 357 4.13 -21.35 -2.00
C VAL A 357 3.12 -20.59 -1.15
N GLY A 358 2.01 -20.19 -1.75
CA GLY A 358 0.95 -19.48 -1.05
C GLY A 358 -0.42 -19.76 -1.62
N ALA A 359 -1.43 -19.57 -0.76
CA ALA A 359 -2.83 -19.57 -1.14
C ALA A 359 -3.50 -18.33 -0.53
N ARG A 360 -4.37 -17.68 -1.28
CA ARG A 360 -5.20 -16.55 -0.86
C ARG A 360 -6.64 -16.79 -1.28
N TYR A 361 -7.57 -16.37 -0.42
CA TYR A 361 -8.95 -16.12 -0.77
C TYR A 361 -9.24 -14.65 -0.48
N SER A 362 -9.83 -13.94 -1.43
CA SER A 362 -10.23 -12.55 -1.29
C SER A 362 -11.62 -12.33 -1.86
N ALA A 363 -12.32 -11.33 -1.34
CA ALA A 363 -13.65 -10.96 -1.76
C ALA A 363 -13.85 -9.43 -1.71
N ILE A 364 -14.70 -8.96 -2.60
CA ILE A 364 -15.25 -7.61 -2.60
C ILE A 364 -16.74 -7.68 -2.88
N ASP A 365 -17.53 -6.98 -2.06
CA ASP A 365 -18.98 -6.86 -2.20
C ASP A 365 -19.34 -5.39 -2.45
N LEU A 366 -20.00 -5.14 -3.59
CA LEU A 366 -20.49 -3.82 -4.00
C LEU A 366 -22.03 -3.81 -4.06
N ARG A 367 -22.69 -4.53 -3.14
CA ARG A 367 -24.13 -4.63 -3.03
C ARG A 367 -24.59 -4.14 -1.67
N ASP A 368 -25.29 -3.04 -1.63
CA ASP A 368 -26.02 -2.54 -0.44
C ASP A 368 -26.97 -1.40 -0.79
N ASP A 369 -28.01 -1.22 0.02
CA ASP A 369 -28.97 -0.10 0.00
C ASP A 369 -29.51 0.24 -1.40
N GLY A 370 -29.88 -0.79 -2.17
CA GLY A 370 -30.42 -0.67 -3.52
C GLY A 370 -29.39 -0.48 -4.61
N ILE A 371 -28.11 -0.43 -4.27
CA ILE A 371 -26.99 -0.59 -5.20
C ILE A 371 -26.71 -2.08 -5.33
N ASP A 372 -26.63 -2.57 -6.56
CA ASP A 372 -26.31 -3.94 -6.89
C ASP A 372 -25.32 -3.95 -8.04
N SER A 373 -24.02 -3.93 -7.72
CA SER A 373 -22.94 -3.90 -8.70
C SER A 373 -22.08 -5.18 -8.64
N GLY A 374 -22.61 -6.23 -8.02
CA GLY A 374 -22.05 -7.55 -7.95
C GLY A 374 -21.04 -7.76 -6.83
N GLU A 375 -20.66 -9.03 -6.67
CA GLU A 375 -19.56 -9.49 -5.84
C GLU A 375 -18.48 -10.14 -6.71
N LEU A 376 -17.25 -10.12 -6.25
CA LEU A 376 -16.14 -10.83 -6.87
C LEU A 376 -15.37 -11.58 -5.79
N HIS A 377 -15.09 -12.85 -6.06
CA HIS A 377 -14.36 -13.75 -5.18
C HIS A 377 -13.19 -14.36 -5.94
N ASP A 378 -11.98 -14.20 -5.42
CA ASP A 378 -10.80 -14.79 -6.01
C ASP A 378 -10.15 -15.81 -5.06
N ALA A 379 -9.86 -17.00 -5.60
CA ALA A 379 -9.00 -17.97 -4.95
C ALA A 379 -7.68 -18.06 -5.74
N THR A 380 -6.59 -17.63 -5.12
CA THR A 380 -5.28 -17.52 -5.80
C THR A 380 -4.26 -18.48 -5.18
N LEU A 381 -3.61 -19.27 -6.03
CA LEU A 381 -2.43 -20.07 -5.70
C LEU A 381 -1.18 -19.37 -6.25
N GLY A 382 -0.14 -19.24 -5.43
CA GLY A 382 1.10 -18.58 -5.79
C GLY A 382 2.33 -19.46 -5.61
N LEU A 383 3.28 -19.34 -6.54
CA LEU A 383 4.61 -19.92 -6.44
C LEU A 383 5.63 -18.80 -6.69
N ASN A 384 6.55 -18.61 -5.76
CA ASN A 384 7.64 -17.65 -5.87
C ASN A 384 9.00 -18.36 -5.84
N TRP A 385 9.85 -18.02 -6.78
CA TRP A 385 11.25 -18.40 -6.77
C TRP A 385 12.13 -17.16 -6.61
N TYR A 386 12.69 -16.97 -5.44
CA TYR A 386 13.66 -15.91 -5.15
C TYR A 386 15.05 -16.39 -5.54
N LEU A 387 15.54 -15.99 -6.71
CA LEU A 387 16.85 -16.39 -7.21
C LEU A 387 17.98 -15.79 -6.38
N ASN A 388 17.79 -14.55 -5.95
CA ASN A 388 18.68 -13.79 -5.07
C ASN A 388 17.87 -12.64 -4.43
N PRO A 389 18.44 -11.81 -3.56
CA PRO A 389 17.71 -10.70 -2.93
C PRO A 389 17.08 -9.68 -3.89
N ASN A 390 17.50 -9.68 -5.14
CA ASN A 390 17.12 -8.69 -6.15
C ASN A 390 16.23 -9.24 -7.27
N THR A 391 16.19 -10.57 -7.46
CA THR A 391 15.51 -11.20 -8.60
C THR A 391 14.54 -12.28 -8.13
N ARG A 392 13.29 -12.19 -8.60
CA ARG A 392 12.23 -13.15 -8.29
C ARG A 392 11.46 -13.51 -9.56
N VAL A 393 11.10 -14.78 -9.70
CA VAL A 393 10.11 -15.27 -10.66
C VAL A 393 8.87 -15.67 -9.89
N MET A 394 7.70 -15.26 -10.37
CA MET A 394 6.42 -15.55 -9.75
C MET A 394 5.48 -16.21 -10.75
N MET A 395 4.65 -17.09 -10.25
CA MET A 395 3.52 -17.69 -10.96
C MET A 395 2.30 -17.64 -10.05
N ASN A 396 1.20 -17.11 -10.55
CA ASN A 396 -0.10 -17.16 -9.88
C ASN A 396 -1.09 -17.90 -10.75
N TYR A 397 -1.98 -18.64 -10.11
CA TYR A 397 -3.18 -19.20 -10.72
C TYR A 397 -4.37 -18.67 -9.95
N VAL A 398 -5.22 -17.90 -10.60
CA VAL A 398 -6.40 -17.25 -10.02
C VAL A 398 -7.65 -17.93 -10.56
N LEU A 399 -8.53 -18.32 -9.65
CA LEU A 399 -9.91 -18.70 -9.91
C LEU A 399 -10.76 -17.50 -9.49
N ALA A 400 -11.26 -16.77 -10.47
CA ALA A 400 -12.12 -15.61 -10.24
C ALA A 400 -13.57 -16.01 -10.47
N ASP A 401 -14.40 -15.81 -9.44
CA ASP A 401 -15.82 -16.13 -9.41
C ASP A 401 -16.59 -14.81 -9.30
N LEU A 402 -17.28 -14.45 -10.36
CA LEU A 402 -18.08 -13.23 -10.48
C LEU A 402 -19.55 -13.57 -10.23
N ASP A 403 -20.11 -13.01 -9.17
CA ASP A 403 -21.54 -13.03 -8.85
C ASP A 403 -22.15 -11.65 -9.23
N PRO A 404 -22.67 -11.50 -10.46
CA PRO A 404 -23.23 -10.25 -10.93
C PRO A 404 -24.67 -10.04 -10.40
N THR A 405 -25.27 -8.90 -10.75
CA THR A 405 -26.65 -8.54 -10.42
C THR A 405 -27.69 -9.59 -10.87
N ASP A 406 -27.43 -10.26 -11.99
CA ASP A 406 -28.29 -11.36 -12.49
C ASP A 406 -27.72 -12.71 -12.05
N PRO A 407 -28.34 -13.41 -11.07
CA PRO A 407 -27.84 -14.70 -10.61
C PRO A 407 -27.84 -15.80 -11.67
N ALA A 408 -28.43 -15.58 -12.82
CA ALA A 408 -28.38 -16.50 -13.95
C ALA A 408 -27.11 -16.32 -14.82
N ALA A 409 -26.28 -15.34 -14.49
CA ALA A 409 -25.06 -14.97 -15.20
C ALA A 409 -23.80 -15.08 -14.32
N ASP A 410 -23.83 -15.92 -13.27
CA ASP A 410 -22.63 -16.23 -12.46
C ASP A 410 -21.52 -16.73 -13.38
N GLY A 411 -20.35 -16.11 -13.30
CA GLY A 411 -19.29 -16.37 -14.25
C GLY A 411 -17.96 -16.71 -13.58
N GLU A 412 -17.23 -17.63 -14.22
CA GLU A 412 -15.90 -18.06 -13.75
C GLU A 412 -14.82 -17.70 -14.76
N THR A 413 -13.66 -17.29 -14.26
CA THR A 413 -12.46 -17.09 -15.07
C THR A 413 -11.26 -17.77 -14.45
N ASN A 414 -10.59 -18.60 -15.22
CA ASN A 414 -9.28 -19.15 -14.86
C ASN A 414 -8.18 -18.24 -15.41
N ILE A 415 -7.23 -17.83 -14.58
CA ILE A 415 -6.17 -16.90 -14.97
C ILE A 415 -4.82 -17.50 -14.57
N LEU A 416 -3.92 -17.66 -15.53
CA LEU A 416 -2.52 -18.00 -15.26
C LEU A 416 -1.66 -16.76 -15.47
N GLU A 417 -0.93 -16.35 -14.44
CA GLU A 417 -0.03 -15.22 -14.51
C GLU A 417 1.42 -15.60 -14.22
N LEU A 418 2.34 -14.96 -14.94
CA LEU A 418 3.78 -15.10 -14.76
C LEU A 418 4.42 -13.72 -14.63
N ARG A 419 5.34 -13.55 -13.68
CA ARG A 419 6.11 -12.30 -13.49
C ARG A 419 7.59 -12.59 -13.34
N VAL A 420 8.41 -11.79 -14.04
CA VAL A 420 9.82 -11.65 -13.71
C VAL A 420 10.00 -10.29 -13.04
N GLN A 421 10.52 -10.31 -11.82
CA GLN A 421 10.80 -9.12 -11.03
C GLN A 421 12.29 -8.96 -10.80
N PHE A 422 12.78 -7.74 -11.05
CA PHE A 422 14.16 -7.35 -10.76
C PHE A 422 14.19 -6.00 -10.03
N ASN A 423 14.93 -5.95 -8.93
CA ASN A 423 15.16 -4.75 -8.14
C ASN A 423 16.65 -4.41 -8.14
N TYR A 424 17.01 -3.14 -8.31
CA TYR A 424 18.42 -2.72 -8.36
C TYR A 424 18.66 -1.45 -7.55
#